data_fec86c9a72b23d0f8399138236f92c82
#
_entry.id   fec86c9a72b23d0f8399138236f92c82
#
_cell.length_a   1.000
_cell.length_b   1.000
_cell.length_c   1.000
_cell.angle_alpha   90.00
_cell.angle_beta   90.00
_cell.angle_gamma   90.00
#
_symmetry.space_group_name_H-M   'P 1'
#
loop_
_entity.id
_entity.type
_entity.pdbx_description
1 polymer ?
#
loop_
_entity_poly.entity_id
_entity_poly.type
_entity_poly.pdbx_seq_one_letter_code
_entity_poly.pdbx_strand_id
1 'polypeptide(L)'
;MIFKPHDYQSYCIDYIRTHPIAALLLDMGLGKTVITLTAIRDLMLDTCEVSKTLVIAPLRVARDTWPAEVEKWDHLKDLDVSVIVGTKKERLAAINHPALVYVVNRENVKFLVEHYEKNGLRWDFDLVVIDELSSFKNYQSQRFKWLRKVRPFVKRWVGLTGTPTSNGLMDLWAEIGILDRSEERRVGKE
;
A
#
# COMPACT_ATOMS: atom_id res chain seq x y z
N MET A 1 11.55 20.00 -4.18
CA MET A 1 11.77 19.95 -5.65
C MET A 1 10.43 19.92 -6.38
N ILE A 2 10.30 20.62 -7.51
CA ILE A 2 9.07 20.57 -8.32
C ILE A 2 9.02 19.24 -9.09
N PHE A 3 7.94 18.50 -8.94
CA PHE A 3 7.69 17.29 -9.70
C PHE A 3 7.11 17.64 -11.07
N LYS A 4 7.75 17.17 -12.12
CA LYS A 4 7.24 17.26 -13.50
C LYS A 4 7.12 15.83 -14.01
N PRO A 5 5.92 15.25 -14.01
CA PRO A 5 5.74 13.87 -14.42
C PRO A 5 6.01 13.71 -15.91
N HIS A 6 6.64 12.61 -16.28
CA HIS A 6 6.66 12.12 -17.66
C HIS A 6 5.27 11.58 -18.05
N ASP A 7 5.00 11.45 -19.33
CA ASP A 7 3.69 11.00 -19.84
C ASP A 7 3.24 9.67 -19.22
N TYR A 8 4.14 8.69 -19.10
CA TYR A 8 3.82 7.41 -18.46
C TYR A 8 3.53 7.55 -16.96
N GLN A 9 4.17 8.50 -16.27
CA GLN A 9 3.90 8.77 -14.85
C GLN A 9 2.54 9.40 -14.68
N SER A 10 2.20 10.37 -15.52
CA SER A 10 0.87 10.99 -15.55
C SER A 10 -0.21 9.95 -15.79
N TYR A 11 -0.01 9.07 -16.77
CA TYR A 11 -0.92 7.95 -17.03
C TYR A 11 -1.09 7.04 -15.81
N CYS A 12 0.01 6.66 -15.13
CA CYS A 12 -0.04 5.82 -13.95
C CYS A 12 -0.75 6.50 -12.77
N ILE A 13 -0.55 7.80 -12.58
CA ILE A 13 -1.26 8.59 -11.55
C ILE A 13 -2.76 8.55 -11.81
N ASP A 14 -3.19 8.86 -13.04
CA ASP A 14 -4.59 8.84 -13.44
C ASP A 14 -5.20 7.43 -13.35
N TYR A 15 -4.42 6.40 -13.67
CA TYR A 15 -4.86 5.02 -13.55
C TYR A 15 -5.15 4.64 -12.09
N ILE A 16 -4.27 4.99 -11.14
CA ILE A 16 -4.51 4.77 -9.70
C ILE A 16 -5.77 5.53 -9.24
N ARG A 17 -5.94 6.78 -9.68
CA ARG A 17 -7.08 7.63 -9.29
C ARG A 17 -8.41 7.07 -9.76
N THR A 18 -8.45 6.56 -10.97
CA THR A 18 -9.70 6.12 -11.63
C THR A 18 -10.06 4.66 -11.34
N HIS A 19 -9.11 3.83 -10.90
CA HIS A 19 -9.34 2.41 -10.64
C HIS A 19 -9.21 2.09 -9.14
N PRO A 20 -10.25 1.53 -8.50
CA PRO A 20 -10.19 1.11 -7.09
C PRO A 20 -9.14 0.03 -6.83
N ILE A 21 -8.83 -0.77 -7.84
CA ILE A 21 -7.79 -1.79 -7.79
C ILE A 21 -6.82 -1.52 -8.94
N ALA A 22 -5.56 -1.24 -8.60
CA ALA A 22 -4.53 -0.92 -9.57
C ALA A 22 -3.24 -1.72 -9.29
N ALA A 23 -2.56 -2.15 -10.34
CA ALA A 23 -1.23 -2.73 -10.27
C ALA A 23 -0.29 -1.98 -11.22
N LEU A 24 0.81 -1.44 -10.68
CA LEU A 24 1.86 -0.79 -11.46
C LEU A 24 3.05 -1.73 -11.64
N LEU A 25 3.25 -2.15 -12.88
CA LEU A 25 4.37 -2.99 -13.30
C LEU A 25 5.40 -2.09 -13.97
N LEU A 26 6.27 -1.48 -13.17
CA LEU A 26 7.28 -0.55 -13.62
C LEU A 26 8.65 -0.97 -13.10
N ASP A 27 9.68 -0.89 -13.92
CA ASP A 27 11.04 -1.19 -13.51
C ASP A 27 11.54 -0.32 -12.35
N MET A 28 12.64 -0.73 -11.73
CA MET A 28 13.28 0.06 -10.69
C MET A 28 13.71 1.43 -11.22
N GLY A 29 13.58 2.47 -10.40
CA GLY A 29 13.98 3.83 -10.79
C GLY A 29 12.95 4.62 -11.58
N LEU A 30 11.85 4.03 -12.05
CA LEU A 30 10.80 4.73 -12.81
C LEU A 30 9.83 5.56 -11.95
N GLY A 31 10.15 5.78 -10.67
CA GLY A 31 9.40 6.71 -9.81
C GLY A 31 8.09 6.15 -9.27
N LYS A 32 7.97 4.82 -9.06
CA LYS A 32 6.74 4.22 -8.48
C LYS A 32 6.26 4.93 -7.21
N THR A 33 7.19 5.28 -6.33
CA THR A 33 6.87 5.91 -5.04
C THR A 33 6.26 7.29 -5.22
N VAL A 34 6.88 8.18 -6.01
CA VAL A 34 6.35 9.53 -6.27
C VAL A 34 5.03 9.48 -7.04
N ILE A 35 4.88 8.59 -8.02
CA ILE A 35 3.62 8.35 -8.75
C ILE A 35 2.50 8.02 -7.76
N THR A 36 2.75 7.04 -6.89
CA THR A 36 1.76 6.56 -5.92
C THR A 36 1.42 7.62 -4.88
N LEU A 37 2.43 8.32 -4.34
CA LEU A 37 2.21 9.42 -3.38
C LEU A 37 1.41 10.57 -4.02
N THR A 38 1.67 10.90 -5.28
CA THR A 38 0.89 11.92 -6.01
C THR A 38 -0.57 11.50 -6.13
N ALA A 39 -0.83 10.26 -6.55
CA ALA A 39 -2.19 9.74 -6.63
C ALA A 39 -2.89 9.69 -5.24
N ILE A 40 -2.16 9.31 -4.18
CA ILE A 40 -2.67 9.33 -2.79
C ILE A 40 -3.07 10.76 -2.41
N ARG A 41 -2.19 11.73 -2.64
CA ARG A 41 -2.46 13.13 -2.34
C ARG A 41 -3.73 13.62 -3.03
N ASP A 42 -3.86 13.37 -4.33
CA ASP A 42 -5.03 13.77 -5.11
C ASP A 42 -6.31 13.11 -4.57
N LEU A 43 -6.27 11.81 -4.25
CA LEU A 43 -7.42 11.09 -3.68
C LEU A 43 -7.79 11.57 -2.28
N MET A 44 -6.85 12.06 -1.49
CA MET A 44 -7.08 12.55 -0.13
C MET A 44 -7.47 14.02 -0.08
N LEU A 45 -6.74 14.88 -0.80
CA LEU A 45 -6.86 16.33 -0.65
C LEU A 45 -7.70 16.98 -1.75
N ASP A 46 -7.69 16.44 -2.97
CA ASP A 46 -8.41 17.05 -4.09
C ASP A 46 -9.82 16.45 -4.26
N THR A 47 -9.96 15.09 -4.17
CA THR A 47 -11.26 14.42 -4.33
C THR A 47 -11.92 13.97 -3.02
N CYS A 48 -11.16 13.93 -1.93
CA CYS A 48 -11.62 13.48 -0.60
C CYS A 48 -12.23 12.07 -0.60
N GLU A 49 -11.81 11.20 -1.54
CA GLU A 49 -12.29 9.81 -1.62
C GLU A 49 -11.61 8.89 -0.60
N VAL A 50 -10.41 9.26 -0.17
CA VAL A 50 -9.57 8.51 0.77
C VAL A 50 -9.26 9.39 1.97
N SER A 51 -9.48 8.87 3.17
CA SER A 51 -9.18 9.59 4.42
C SER A 51 -7.88 9.11 5.07
N LYS A 52 -7.51 7.83 4.89
CA LYS A 52 -6.36 7.22 5.53
C LYS A 52 -5.75 6.14 4.65
N THR A 53 -4.44 6.22 4.44
CA THR A 53 -3.69 5.29 3.59
C THR A 53 -2.71 4.47 4.41
N LEU A 54 -2.62 3.16 4.12
CA LEU A 54 -1.59 2.26 4.62
C LEU A 54 -0.67 1.82 3.48
N VAL A 55 0.62 2.04 3.64
CA VAL A 55 1.67 1.53 2.74
C VAL A 55 2.39 0.36 3.42
N ILE A 56 2.47 -0.77 2.74
CA ILE A 56 3.18 -1.96 3.19
C ILE A 56 4.41 -2.15 2.31
N ALA A 57 5.62 -2.02 2.86
CA ALA A 57 6.86 -2.02 2.11
C ALA A 57 7.96 -2.87 2.78
N PRO A 58 9.08 -3.17 2.10
CA PRO A 58 10.28 -3.69 2.75
C PRO A 58 10.79 -2.74 3.85
N LEU A 59 11.40 -3.27 4.91
CA LEU A 59 11.80 -2.49 6.10
C LEU A 59 12.57 -1.20 5.76
N ARG A 60 13.60 -1.28 4.91
CA ARG A 60 14.39 -0.10 4.54
C ARG A 60 13.57 0.90 3.74
N VAL A 61 12.75 0.41 2.81
CA VAL A 61 11.89 1.25 1.97
C VAL A 61 10.82 1.94 2.82
N ALA A 62 10.21 1.21 3.75
CA ALA A 62 9.21 1.74 4.68
C ALA A 62 9.78 2.84 5.58
N ARG A 63 11.00 2.63 6.10
CA ARG A 63 11.65 3.55 7.06
C ARG A 63 12.25 4.77 6.37
N ASP A 64 12.90 4.57 5.21
CA ASP A 64 13.77 5.58 4.63
C ASP A 64 13.19 6.18 3.33
N THR A 65 12.68 5.36 2.40
CA THR A 65 12.32 5.82 1.05
C THR A 65 11.00 6.59 1.02
N TRP A 66 9.95 6.05 1.61
CA TRP A 66 8.63 6.68 1.57
C TRP A 66 8.60 8.05 2.25
N PRO A 67 9.15 8.23 3.47
CA PRO A 67 9.24 9.56 4.09
C PRO A 67 10.12 10.52 3.29
N ALA A 68 11.29 10.06 2.81
CA ALA A 68 12.21 10.90 2.05
C ALA A 68 11.59 11.41 0.72
N GLU A 69 10.77 10.61 0.06
CA GLU A 69 10.08 11.05 -1.16
C GLU A 69 9.02 12.13 -0.86
N VAL A 70 8.33 12.08 0.28
CA VAL A 70 7.40 13.15 0.69
C VAL A 70 8.17 14.45 0.95
N GLU A 71 9.28 14.40 1.66
CA GLU A 71 10.11 15.57 1.93
C GLU A 71 10.73 16.18 0.65
N LYS A 72 11.08 15.34 -0.31
CA LYS A 72 11.76 15.71 -1.54
C LYS A 72 10.87 16.54 -2.48
N TRP A 73 9.59 16.23 -2.61
CA TRP A 73 8.69 16.82 -3.58
C TRP A 73 7.78 17.87 -2.97
N ASP A 74 7.79 19.09 -3.54
CA ASP A 74 7.07 20.24 -2.96
C ASP A 74 5.56 20.02 -2.86
N HIS A 75 4.96 19.33 -3.84
CA HIS A 75 3.53 19.05 -3.87
C HIS A 75 3.09 17.96 -2.87
N LEU A 76 4.02 17.22 -2.27
CA LEU A 76 3.72 16.15 -1.30
C LEU A 76 3.86 16.60 0.16
N LYS A 77 4.33 17.81 0.43
CA LYS A 77 4.61 18.32 1.79
C LYS A 77 3.37 18.40 2.69
N ASP A 78 2.18 18.40 2.10
CA ASP A 78 0.91 18.38 2.84
C ASP A 78 0.53 16.97 3.32
N LEU A 79 1.25 15.94 2.89
CA LEU A 79 1.06 14.57 3.36
C LEU A 79 1.85 14.34 4.66
N ASP A 80 1.14 14.20 5.76
CA ASP A 80 1.75 13.75 7.02
C ASP A 80 1.94 12.24 7.01
N VAL A 81 3.16 11.78 7.35
CA VAL A 81 3.57 10.38 7.26
C VAL A 81 3.99 9.84 8.61
N SER A 82 3.36 8.75 9.06
CA SER A 82 3.74 8.00 10.25
C SER A 82 4.34 6.63 9.90
N VAL A 83 5.52 6.32 10.42
CA VAL A 83 6.26 5.10 10.10
C VAL A 83 6.17 4.09 11.24
N ILE A 84 5.46 2.96 11.01
CA ILE A 84 5.19 1.91 12.00
C ILE A 84 6.30 0.85 11.95
N VAL A 85 7.49 1.19 12.44
CA VAL A 85 8.65 0.29 12.51
C VAL A 85 9.32 0.37 13.88
N GLY A 86 10.33 -0.47 14.14
CA GLY A 86 11.10 -0.46 15.37
C GLY A 86 10.49 -1.29 16.49
N THR A 87 10.71 -0.87 17.73
CA THR A 87 10.22 -1.55 18.95
C THR A 87 8.69 -1.49 19.07
N LYS A 88 8.12 -2.32 19.93
CA LYS A 88 6.67 -2.30 20.19
C LYS A 88 6.19 -0.90 20.64
N LYS A 89 6.98 -0.21 21.48
CA LYS A 89 6.65 1.13 21.98
C LYS A 89 6.62 2.15 20.85
N GLU A 90 7.62 2.14 19.97
CA GLU A 90 7.71 3.03 18.81
C GLU A 90 6.55 2.79 17.83
N ARG A 91 6.24 1.52 17.54
CA ARG A 91 5.10 1.17 16.67
C ARG A 91 3.76 1.64 17.24
N LEU A 92 3.52 1.49 18.54
CA LEU A 92 2.31 1.99 19.18
C LEU A 92 2.23 3.52 19.15
N ALA A 93 3.34 4.21 19.37
CA ALA A 93 3.40 5.65 19.24
C ALA A 93 3.07 6.11 17.82
N ALA A 94 3.63 5.42 16.79
CA ALA A 94 3.37 5.71 15.39
C ALA A 94 1.91 5.45 14.98
N ILE A 95 1.27 4.39 15.48
CA ILE A 95 -0.16 4.11 15.21
C ILE A 95 -1.05 5.20 15.81
N ASN A 96 -0.70 5.70 17.00
CA ASN A 96 -1.47 6.73 17.70
C ASN A 96 -1.17 8.16 17.24
N HIS A 97 -0.11 8.36 16.46
CA HIS A 97 0.18 9.64 15.85
C HIS A 97 -0.79 9.91 14.69
N PRO A 98 -1.55 11.02 14.71
CA PRO A 98 -2.44 11.34 13.60
C PRO A 98 -1.63 11.61 12.34
N ALA A 99 -1.90 10.87 11.28
CA ALA A 99 -1.26 11.04 9.98
C ALA A 99 -2.21 10.66 8.84
N LEU A 100 -1.93 11.15 7.64
CA LEU A 100 -2.67 10.80 6.43
C LEU A 100 -2.18 9.48 5.84
N VAL A 101 -0.86 9.28 5.88
CA VAL A 101 -0.19 8.09 5.31
C VAL A 101 0.56 7.37 6.42
N TYR A 102 0.25 6.09 6.59
CA TYR A 102 0.97 5.22 7.51
C TYR A 102 1.81 4.24 6.69
N VAL A 103 3.08 4.09 7.06
CA VAL A 103 4.00 3.18 6.38
C VAL A 103 4.44 2.10 7.34
N VAL A 104 4.23 0.83 6.99
CA VAL A 104 4.57 -0.32 7.82
C VAL A 104 5.44 -1.30 7.04
N ASN A 105 6.40 -1.94 7.71
CA ASN A 105 7.12 -3.04 7.08
C ASN A 105 6.29 -4.33 7.10
N ARG A 106 6.50 -5.16 6.09
CA ARG A 106 5.73 -6.40 5.84
C ARG A 106 5.59 -7.30 7.06
N GLU A 107 6.65 -7.41 7.85
CA GLU A 107 6.72 -8.26 9.05
C GLU A 107 5.80 -7.75 10.16
N ASN A 108 5.52 -6.45 10.20
CA ASN A 108 4.69 -5.81 11.22
C ASN A 108 3.20 -5.72 10.84
N VAL A 109 2.79 -6.16 9.65
CA VAL A 109 1.37 -6.19 9.26
C VAL A 109 0.54 -7.01 10.26
N LYS A 110 1.03 -8.18 10.68
CA LYS A 110 0.39 -8.98 11.73
C LYS A 110 0.17 -8.17 13.01
N PHE A 111 1.21 -7.48 13.48
CA PHE A 111 1.14 -6.66 14.70
C PHE A 111 0.08 -5.56 14.57
N LEU A 112 0.00 -4.89 13.43
CA LEU A 112 -0.99 -3.84 13.18
C LEU A 112 -2.41 -4.40 13.23
N VAL A 113 -2.68 -5.47 12.50
CA VAL A 113 -4.02 -6.09 12.46
C VAL A 113 -4.43 -6.60 13.84
N GLU A 114 -3.53 -7.30 14.56
CA GLU A 114 -3.80 -7.75 15.92
C GLU A 114 -4.04 -6.59 16.89
N HIS A 115 -3.38 -5.45 16.72
CA HIS A 115 -3.60 -4.27 17.53
C HIS A 115 -5.02 -3.75 17.37
N TYR A 116 -5.51 -3.66 16.13
CA TYR A 116 -6.89 -3.25 15.85
C TYR A 116 -7.90 -4.26 16.42
N GLU A 117 -7.70 -5.56 16.19
CA GLU A 117 -8.58 -6.62 16.71
C GLU A 117 -8.64 -6.61 18.25
N LYS A 118 -7.50 -6.59 18.94
CA LYS A 118 -7.42 -6.65 20.40
C LYS A 118 -8.02 -5.45 21.12
N ASN A 119 -8.01 -4.28 20.48
CA ASN A 119 -8.56 -3.06 21.04
C ASN A 119 -9.99 -2.76 20.55
N GLY A 120 -10.60 -3.66 19.78
CA GLY A 120 -11.94 -3.48 19.22
C GLY A 120 -12.04 -2.29 18.27
N LEU A 121 -10.92 -1.91 17.64
CA LEU A 121 -10.87 -0.79 16.71
C LEU A 121 -11.37 -1.24 15.33
N ARG A 122 -12.16 -0.40 14.70
CA ARG A 122 -12.55 -0.61 13.31
C ARG A 122 -11.35 -0.31 12.41
N TRP A 123 -11.09 -1.17 11.42
CA TRP A 123 -10.13 -0.88 10.38
C TRP A 123 -10.55 0.36 9.58
N ASP A 124 -9.72 1.38 9.58
CA ASP A 124 -10.03 2.71 9.04
C ASP A 124 -9.12 3.14 7.88
N PHE A 125 -8.29 2.25 7.37
CA PHE A 125 -7.51 2.51 6.17
C PHE A 125 -8.37 2.28 4.91
N ASP A 126 -8.67 3.34 4.19
CA ASP A 126 -9.47 3.30 2.96
C ASP A 126 -8.67 2.77 1.76
N LEU A 127 -7.38 3.08 1.72
CA LEU A 127 -6.46 2.67 0.67
C LEU A 127 -5.29 1.89 1.26
N VAL A 128 -4.95 0.76 0.64
CA VAL A 128 -3.75 -0.02 0.97
C VAL A 128 -2.85 -0.12 -0.25
N VAL A 129 -1.59 0.25 -0.07
CA VAL A 129 -0.53 0.10 -1.07
C VAL A 129 0.38 -1.04 -0.65
N ILE A 130 0.67 -1.95 -1.57
CA ILE A 130 1.67 -3.00 -1.37
C ILE A 130 2.87 -2.69 -2.26
N ASP A 131 3.95 -2.23 -1.63
CA ASP A 131 5.21 -2.01 -2.31
C ASP A 131 6.02 -3.31 -2.36
N GLU A 132 6.50 -3.66 -3.55
CA GLU A 132 7.08 -4.96 -3.89
C GLU A 132 6.05 -6.10 -3.75
N LEU A 133 5.01 -6.05 -4.58
CA LEU A 133 3.90 -7.03 -4.61
C LEU A 133 4.40 -8.47 -4.77
N SER A 134 5.49 -8.67 -5.52
CA SER A 134 6.15 -9.96 -5.71
C SER A 134 6.54 -10.68 -4.41
N SER A 135 6.66 -9.96 -3.30
CA SER A 135 6.94 -10.55 -1.98
C SER A 135 5.76 -11.29 -1.35
N PHE A 136 4.57 -11.17 -1.92
CA PHE A 136 3.33 -11.81 -1.46
C PHE A 136 2.88 -12.99 -2.34
N LYS A 137 3.79 -13.53 -3.16
CA LYS A 137 3.52 -14.66 -4.08
C LYS A 137 2.98 -15.92 -3.42
N ASN A 138 3.28 -16.15 -2.15
CA ASN A 138 2.80 -17.31 -1.43
C ASN A 138 1.50 -16.98 -0.68
N TYR A 139 0.37 -17.40 -1.24
CA TYR A 139 -0.98 -17.26 -0.65
C TYR A 139 -1.15 -17.99 0.69
N GLN A 140 -0.31 -18.99 1.00
CA GLN A 140 -0.30 -19.69 2.29
C GLN A 140 0.51 -18.90 3.34
N SER A 141 1.22 -17.87 2.96
CA SER A 141 2.04 -17.08 3.90
C SER A 141 1.16 -16.42 4.97
N GLN A 142 1.69 -16.31 6.17
CA GLN A 142 1.00 -15.62 7.27
C GLN A 142 0.67 -14.16 6.92
N ARG A 143 1.54 -13.49 6.16
CA ARG A 143 1.35 -12.11 5.70
C ARG A 143 0.09 -11.98 4.83
N PHE A 144 -0.10 -12.90 3.88
CA PHE A 144 -1.27 -12.97 3.03
C PHE A 144 -2.56 -13.17 3.85
N LYS A 145 -2.53 -14.08 4.82
CA LYS A 145 -3.68 -14.37 5.71
C LYS A 145 -4.11 -13.12 6.49
N TRP A 146 -3.18 -12.33 6.98
CA TRP A 146 -3.50 -11.11 7.71
C TRP A 146 -4.10 -10.02 6.80
N LEU A 147 -3.60 -9.86 5.58
CA LEU A 147 -4.19 -8.94 4.61
C LEU A 147 -5.59 -9.35 4.19
N ARG A 148 -5.87 -10.64 4.03
CA ARG A 148 -7.22 -11.15 3.74
C ARG A 148 -8.24 -10.77 4.81
N LYS A 149 -7.86 -10.74 6.08
CA LYS A 149 -8.77 -10.34 7.16
C LYS A 149 -9.25 -8.90 7.03
N VAL A 150 -8.36 -7.99 6.64
CA VAL A 150 -8.68 -6.56 6.53
C VAL A 150 -9.21 -6.16 5.16
N ARG A 151 -9.04 -7.02 4.15
CA ARG A 151 -9.46 -6.75 2.78
C ARG A 151 -10.92 -6.27 2.62
N PRO A 152 -11.94 -6.85 3.31
CA PRO A 152 -13.33 -6.42 3.17
C PRO A 152 -13.57 -4.96 3.60
N PHE A 153 -12.67 -4.40 4.40
CA PHE A 153 -12.79 -3.05 4.95
C PHE A 153 -12.04 -1.99 4.15
N VAL A 154 -11.25 -2.40 3.15
CA VAL A 154 -10.43 -1.52 2.32
C VAL A 154 -11.14 -1.24 1.00
N LYS A 155 -11.29 0.04 0.66
CA LYS A 155 -11.98 0.47 -0.56
C LYS A 155 -11.08 0.38 -1.80
N ARG A 156 -9.80 0.71 -1.65
CA ARG A 156 -8.85 0.82 -2.76
C ARG A 156 -7.56 0.05 -2.47
N TRP A 157 -7.03 -0.61 -3.50
CA TRP A 157 -5.78 -1.37 -3.42
C TRP A 157 -4.84 -0.99 -4.54
N VAL A 158 -3.58 -0.77 -4.21
CA VAL A 158 -2.51 -0.51 -5.18
C VAL A 158 -1.36 -1.48 -4.96
N GLY A 159 -0.99 -2.22 -5.98
CA GLY A 159 0.18 -3.08 -5.99
C GLY A 159 1.31 -2.48 -6.82
N LEU A 160 2.53 -2.46 -6.29
CA LEU A 160 3.71 -1.99 -6.99
C LEU A 160 4.70 -3.14 -7.13
N THR A 161 5.22 -3.35 -8.33
CA THR A 161 6.27 -4.35 -8.58
C THR A 161 7.17 -3.94 -9.74
N GLY A 162 8.46 -4.26 -9.63
CA GLY A 162 9.43 -4.11 -10.72
C GLY A 162 9.62 -5.40 -11.52
N THR A 163 9.26 -6.54 -10.94
CA THR A 163 9.42 -7.86 -11.55
C THR A 163 8.17 -8.68 -11.36
N PRO A 164 7.18 -8.59 -12.26
CA PRO A 164 5.87 -9.22 -12.07
C PRO A 164 5.92 -10.74 -12.03
N THR A 165 6.87 -11.38 -12.71
CA THR A 165 6.91 -12.84 -12.80
C THR A 165 8.34 -13.38 -12.75
N SER A 166 8.74 -13.99 -11.63
CA SER A 166 9.96 -14.80 -11.59
C SER A 166 9.69 -16.29 -11.94
N ASN A 167 8.48 -16.80 -11.65
CA ASN A 167 8.10 -18.21 -11.84
C ASN A 167 6.83 -18.39 -12.70
N GLY A 168 6.46 -17.39 -13.50
CA GLY A 168 5.37 -17.47 -14.46
C GLY A 168 3.99 -17.05 -13.93
N LEU A 169 2.93 -17.53 -14.61
CA LEU A 169 1.55 -17.10 -14.40
C LEU A 169 0.99 -17.34 -12.99
N MET A 170 1.50 -18.35 -12.26
CA MET A 170 1.05 -18.65 -10.90
C MET A 170 1.42 -17.57 -9.89
N ASP A 171 2.59 -16.94 -10.06
CA ASP A 171 3.01 -15.81 -9.23
C ASP A 171 2.12 -14.60 -9.48
N LEU A 172 1.86 -14.28 -10.76
CA LEU A 172 0.98 -13.20 -11.15
C LEU A 172 -0.46 -13.42 -10.63
N TRP A 173 -0.93 -14.66 -10.63
CA TRP A 173 -2.23 -15.03 -10.07
C TRP A 173 -2.32 -14.74 -8.57
N ALA A 174 -1.31 -15.13 -7.80
CA ALA A 174 -1.26 -14.86 -6.36
C ALA A 174 -1.19 -13.36 -6.06
N GLU A 175 -0.42 -12.60 -6.85
CA GLU A 175 -0.31 -11.14 -6.73
C GLU A 175 -1.64 -10.43 -7.04
N ILE A 176 -2.33 -10.84 -8.11
CA ILE A 176 -3.65 -10.31 -8.48
C ILE A 176 -4.71 -10.74 -7.45
N GLY A 177 -4.65 -11.97 -6.94
CA GLY A 177 -5.60 -12.48 -5.95
C GLY A 177 -5.62 -11.69 -4.63
N ILE A 178 -4.50 -11.05 -4.25
CA ILE A 178 -4.49 -10.11 -3.12
C ILE A 178 -5.29 -8.86 -3.46
N LEU A 179 -5.17 -8.36 -4.68
CA LEU A 179 -5.79 -7.13 -5.12
C LEU A 179 -7.26 -7.35 -5.51
N ASP A 180 -7.59 -8.46 -6.16
CA ASP A 180 -8.93 -8.78 -6.66
C ASP A 180 -9.61 -9.88 -5.83
N ARG A 181 -10.93 -9.79 -5.61
CA ARG A 181 -11.76 -10.77 -4.88
C ARG A 181 -11.99 -12.09 -5.64
N SER A 182 -11.21 -12.40 -6.66
CA SER A 182 -11.46 -13.53 -7.57
C SER A 182 -11.45 -14.90 -6.87
N GLU A 183 -10.74 -15.05 -5.75
CA GLU A 183 -10.74 -16.32 -4.98
C GLU A 183 -11.99 -16.52 -4.11
N GLU A 184 -12.60 -15.45 -3.59
CA GLU A 184 -13.82 -15.59 -2.76
C GLU A 184 -15.01 -16.11 -3.57
N ARG A 185 -15.02 -15.93 -4.90
CA ARG A 185 -16.08 -16.42 -5.79
C ARG A 185 -15.97 -17.93 -6.08
N ARG A 186 -14.82 -18.56 -5.87
CA ARG A 186 -14.64 -20.01 -6.12
C ARG A 186 -15.00 -20.89 -4.93
N VAL A 187 -14.83 -20.40 -3.70
CA VAL A 187 -15.10 -21.17 -2.47
C VAL A 187 -16.61 -21.26 -2.13
N GLY A 188 -17.43 -20.46 -2.75
CA GLY A 188 -18.89 -20.42 -2.54
C GLY A 188 -19.71 -21.24 -3.53
N LYS A 189 -19.10 -22.15 -4.33
CA LYS A 189 -19.75 -22.99 -5.35
C LYS A 189 -19.41 -24.48 -5.24
N GLU A 190 -19.07 -24.97 -4.06
CA GLU A 190 -19.10 -26.41 -3.74
C GLU A 190 -20.16 -26.71 -2.70
#